data_e159ba4342d3cf6f29e775d37505ceba
#
_entry.id   e159ba4342d3cf6f29e775d37505ceba
#
_cell.length_a   1.000
_cell.length_b   1.000
_cell.length_c   1.000
_cell.angle_alpha   90.00
_cell.angle_beta   90.00
_cell.angle_gamma   90.00
#
_symmetry.space_group_name_H-M   'P 1'
#
loop_
_entity.id
_entity.type
_entity.pdbx_description
1 polymer ?
#
loop_
_entity_poly.entity_id
_entity_poly.type
_entity_poly.pdbx_seq_one_letter_code
_entity_poly.pdbx_strand_id
1 'polypeptide(L)'
;MLIVKHFLPLLKREAESNASLPIGCRRAAVINISSGMGSIERTLDSHYKGYHYRASKAALNMMTATMSMELRDCGIFVAAVNPGWVKTDMGGPNADLEISTSVKSCWSVITSLTEKSAGQLLNYDGTVIPW
;
A
#
# COMPACT_ATOMS: atom_id res chain seq x y z
N MET A 1 10.22 6.92 3.36
CA MET A 1 11.52 6.18 3.23
C MET A 1 12.37 6.14 4.50
N LEU A 2 12.53 7.23 5.25
CA LEU A 2 13.31 7.24 6.52
C LEU A 2 12.83 6.18 7.53
N ILE A 3 11.52 6.04 7.71
CA ILE A 3 10.93 5.04 8.63
C ILE A 3 11.38 3.63 8.25
N VAL A 4 11.21 3.21 6.99
CA VAL A 4 11.60 1.87 6.53
C VAL A 4 13.09 1.63 6.76
N LYS A 5 13.95 2.62 6.49
CA LYS A 5 15.41 2.53 6.72
C LYS A 5 15.74 2.22 8.19
N HIS A 6 15.06 2.87 9.14
CA HIS A 6 15.30 2.64 10.57
C HIS A 6 14.76 1.27 11.04
N PHE A 7 13.66 0.79 10.46
CA PHE A 7 13.10 -0.52 10.79
C PHE A 7 13.71 -1.68 9.99
N LEU A 8 14.55 -1.40 9.00
CA LEU A 8 15.11 -2.42 8.11
C LEU A 8 15.85 -3.55 8.83
N PRO A 9 16.66 -3.30 9.88
CA PRO A 9 17.29 -4.39 10.63
C PRO A 9 16.30 -5.34 11.29
N LEU A 10 15.19 -4.80 11.83
CA LEU A 10 14.13 -5.59 12.44
C LEU A 10 13.34 -6.39 11.40
N LEU A 11 13.02 -5.77 10.26
CA LEU A 11 12.34 -6.44 9.15
C LEU A 11 13.17 -7.61 8.59
N LYS A 12 14.48 -7.42 8.42
CA LYS A 12 15.38 -8.49 7.97
C LYS A 12 15.43 -9.64 8.96
N ARG A 13 15.61 -9.34 10.26
CA ARG A 13 15.60 -10.34 11.32
C ARG A 13 14.30 -11.15 11.32
N GLU A 14 13.16 -10.49 11.19
CA GLU A 14 11.87 -11.17 11.17
C GLU A 14 11.69 -12.00 9.90
N ALA A 15 12.12 -11.49 8.74
CA ALA A 15 12.11 -12.24 7.48
C ALA A 15 12.97 -13.51 7.54
N GLU A 16 14.12 -13.45 8.19
CA GLU A 16 15.01 -14.60 8.42
C GLU A 16 14.40 -15.60 9.40
N SER A 17 13.85 -15.14 10.52
CA SER A 17 13.20 -15.99 11.52
C SER A 17 12.00 -16.75 10.95
N ASN A 18 11.32 -16.19 9.97
CA ASN A 18 10.16 -16.78 9.29
C ASN A 18 10.48 -17.25 7.86
N ALA A 19 11.73 -17.62 7.57
CA ALA A 19 12.17 -17.98 6.21
C ALA A 19 11.42 -19.19 5.59
N SER A 20 10.82 -20.04 6.42
CA SER A 20 9.97 -21.16 5.97
C SER A 20 8.59 -20.72 5.45
N LEU A 21 8.17 -19.48 5.76
CA LEU A 21 6.91 -18.93 5.26
C LEU A 21 7.12 -18.29 3.87
N PRO A 22 6.07 -18.34 3.01
CA PRO A 22 6.12 -17.63 1.75
C PRO A 22 6.24 -16.12 1.96
N ILE A 23 6.80 -15.41 0.99
CA ILE A 23 6.88 -13.94 1.01
C ILE A 23 5.46 -13.35 1.07
N GLY A 24 5.20 -12.53 2.08
CA GLY A 24 3.89 -11.95 2.38
C GLY A 24 3.85 -11.35 3.78
N CYS A 25 2.68 -10.89 4.19
CA CYS A 25 2.48 -10.21 5.47
C CYS A 25 2.79 -11.07 6.70
N ARG A 26 2.76 -12.40 6.56
CA ARG A 26 3.07 -13.33 7.65
C ARG A 26 4.57 -13.54 7.89
N ARG A 27 5.40 -13.19 6.92
CA ARG A 27 6.87 -13.32 7.03
C ARG A 27 7.49 -12.01 7.51
N ALA A 28 7.47 -10.99 6.69
CA ALA A 28 7.80 -9.61 7.03
C ALA A 28 7.25 -8.70 5.92
N ALA A 29 6.67 -7.56 6.26
CA ALA A 29 6.05 -6.70 5.27
C ALA A 29 6.16 -5.21 5.57
N VAL A 30 6.16 -4.42 4.49
CA VAL A 30 5.95 -2.98 4.48
C VAL A 30 4.69 -2.69 3.69
N ILE A 31 3.66 -2.17 4.35
CA ILE A 31 2.41 -1.78 3.71
C ILE A 31 2.31 -0.26 3.73
N ASN A 32 2.35 0.35 2.56
CA ASN A 32 2.19 1.79 2.40
C ASN A 32 0.72 2.14 2.20
N ILE A 33 0.16 2.99 3.07
CA ILE A 33 -1.20 3.51 2.87
C ILE A 33 -1.13 4.64 1.83
N SER A 34 -1.48 4.30 0.61
CA SER A 34 -1.46 5.21 -0.53
C SER A 34 -2.88 5.72 -0.89
N SER A 35 -3.12 6.00 -2.13
CA SER A 35 -4.42 6.45 -2.65
C SER A 35 -4.54 6.14 -4.13
N GLY A 36 -5.75 5.82 -4.58
CA GLY A 36 -6.09 5.75 -6.00
C GLY A 36 -5.84 7.07 -6.75
N MET A 37 -5.78 8.18 -6.00
CA MET A 37 -5.42 9.49 -6.57
C MET A 37 -3.93 9.60 -6.97
N GLY A 38 -3.08 8.69 -6.54
CA GLY A 38 -1.70 8.55 -7.00
C GLY A 38 -1.55 7.79 -8.32
N SER A 39 -2.64 7.25 -8.87
CA SER A 39 -2.66 6.63 -10.18
C SER A 39 -2.66 7.68 -11.28
N ILE A 40 -1.69 7.61 -12.18
CA ILE A 40 -1.60 8.50 -13.36
C ILE A 40 -2.72 8.15 -14.33
N GLU A 41 -2.94 6.86 -14.59
CA GLU A 41 -3.98 6.39 -15.50
C GLU A 41 -5.37 6.86 -15.07
N ARG A 42 -5.74 6.68 -13.79
CA ARG A 42 -7.03 7.15 -13.27
C ARG A 42 -7.19 8.67 -13.22
N THR A 43 -6.08 9.41 -13.33
CA THR A 43 -6.12 10.88 -13.30
C THR A 43 -6.81 11.46 -14.53
N LEU A 44 -6.71 10.80 -15.68
CA LEU A 44 -7.30 11.26 -16.94
C LEU A 44 -8.82 11.35 -16.89
N ASP A 45 -9.46 10.50 -16.08
CA ASP A 45 -10.92 10.45 -15.94
C ASP A 45 -11.45 11.22 -14.70
N SER A 46 -10.56 11.90 -13.97
CA SER A 46 -10.90 12.54 -12.70
C SER A 46 -11.04 14.05 -12.82
N HIS A 47 -12.14 14.57 -12.28
CA HIS A 47 -12.39 16.03 -12.19
C HIS A 47 -11.67 16.70 -11.01
N TYR A 48 -11.18 15.94 -10.02
CA TYR A 48 -10.47 16.49 -8.87
C TYR A 48 -9.01 16.81 -9.19
N LYS A 49 -8.59 18.06 -8.93
CA LYS A 49 -7.28 18.58 -9.36
C LYS A 49 -6.15 18.46 -8.34
N GLY A 50 -6.35 18.15 -7.10
CA GLY A 50 -5.41 18.06 -5.96
C GLY A 50 -3.93 17.72 -6.26
N TYR A 51 -3.21 18.61 -6.96
CA TYR A 51 -1.88 18.36 -7.53
C TYR A 51 -0.87 17.83 -6.52
N HIS A 52 -0.70 18.52 -5.37
CA HIS A 52 0.29 18.11 -4.37
C HIS A 52 -0.05 16.77 -3.71
N TYR A 53 -1.34 16.52 -3.44
CA TYR A 53 -1.75 15.22 -2.88
C TYR A 53 -1.52 14.09 -3.89
N ARG A 54 -1.95 14.28 -5.14
CA ARG A 54 -1.72 13.31 -6.22
C ARG A 54 -0.23 13.03 -6.41
N ALA A 55 0.59 14.09 -6.54
CA ALA A 55 2.04 13.96 -6.71
C ALA A 55 2.68 13.22 -5.53
N SER A 56 2.28 13.52 -4.29
CA SER A 56 2.80 12.82 -3.11
C SER A 56 2.46 11.33 -3.10
N LYS A 57 1.25 10.97 -3.54
CA LYS A 57 0.81 9.57 -3.59
C LYS A 57 1.39 8.82 -4.79
N ALA A 58 1.59 9.47 -5.93
CA ALA A 58 2.34 8.91 -7.06
C ALA A 58 3.80 8.63 -6.68
N ALA A 59 4.45 9.55 -5.95
CA ALA A 59 5.79 9.33 -5.42
C ALA A 59 5.83 8.14 -4.43
N LEU A 60 4.83 8.00 -3.54
CA LEU A 60 4.73 6.87 -2.63
C LEU A 60 4.53 5.54 -3.40
N ASN A 61 3.74 5.56 -4.47
CA ASN A 61 3.52 4.42 -5.35
C ASN A 61 4.84 3.99 -6.02
N MET A 62 5.59 4.93 -6.59
CA MET A 62 6.91 4.65 -7.18
C MET A 62 7.88 4.08 -6.14
N MET A 63 7.92 4.67 -4.93
CA MET A 63 8.76 4.16 -3.84
C MET A 63 8.35 2.74 -3.43
N THR A 64 7.04 2.43 -3.44
CA THR A 64 6.54 1.08 -3.13
C THR A 64 7.05 0.06 -4.14
N ALA A 65 6.94 0.37 -5.43
CA ALA A 65 7.44 -0.50 -6.50
C ALA A 65 8.96 -0.72 -6.39
N THR A 66 9.73 0.36 -6.20
CA THR A 66 11.20 0.29 -6.05
C THR A 66 11.61 -0.52 -4.82
N MET A 67 11.02 -0.24 -3.64
CA MET A 67 11.31 -0.99 -2.43
C MET A 67 10.94 -2.47 -2.54
N SER A 68 9.87 -2.78 -3.27
CA SER A 68 9.48 -4.18 -3.52
C SER A 68 10.57 -4.95 -4.26
N MET A 69 11.24 -4.32 -5.22
CA MET A 69 12.37 -4.93 -5.94
C MET A 69 13.59 -5.08 -5.03
N GLU A 70 13.95 -4.01 -4.29
CA GLU A 70 15.16 -4.00 -3.45
C GLU A 70 15.07 -4.98 -2.26
N LEU A 71 13.89 -5.13 -1.66
CA LEU A 71 13.70 -5.89 -0.43
C LEU A 71 13.26 -7.34 -0.64
N ARG A 72 12.97 -7.72 -1.89
CA ARG A 72 12.51 -9.06 -2.25
C ARG A 72 13.51 -10.13 -1.83
N ASP A 73 14.79 -9.95 -2.16
CA ASP A 73 15.85 -10.90 -1.84
C ASP A 73 16.12 -11.03 -0.34
N CYS A 74 15.66 -10.02 0.44
CA CYS A 74 15.64 -10.09 1.91
C CYS A 74 14.40 -10.81 2.45
N GLY A 75 13.50 -11.31 1.60
CA GLY A 75 12.26 -11.97 2.01
C GLY A 75 11.20 -11.02 2.60
N ILE A 76 11.31 -9.72 2.32
CA ILE A 76 10.40 -8.69 2.83
C ILE A 76 9.41 -8.32 1.73
N PHE A 77 8.12 -8.47 2.04
CA PHE A 77 7.02 -8.09 1.16
C PHE A 77 6.76 -6.58 1.20
N VAL A 78 6.50 -5.96 0.05
CA VAL A 78 6.14 -4.54 -0.03
C VAL A 78 4.97 -4.34 -0.97
N ALA A 79 3.94 -3.62 -0.52
CA ALA A 79 2.80 -3.22 -1.36
C ALA A 79 2.20 -1.89 -0.88
N ALA A 80 1.37 -1.28 -1.72
CA ALA A 80 0.56 -0.13 -1.35
C ALA A 80 -0.92 -0.49 -1.31
N VAL A 81 -1.67 0.12 -0.39
CA VAL A 81 -3.11 -0.05 -0.25
C VAL A 81 -3.80 1.31 -0.29
N ASN A 82 -4.83 1.43 -1.12
CA ASN A 82 -5.78 2.54 -1.12
C ASN A 82 -6.93 2.20 -0.15
N PRO A 83 -7.16 2.99 0.91
CA PRO A 83 -8.24 2.74 1.86
C PRO A 83 -9.64 3.10 1.32
N GLY A 84 -9.73 3.63 0.10
CA GLY A 84 -10.94 4.22 -0.45
C GLY A 84 -11.14 5.66 0.00
N TRP A 85 -12.30 6.24 -0.34
CA TRP A 85 -12.70 7.56 0.14
C TRP A 85 -13.51 7.40 1.43
N VAL A 86 -12.87 7.72 2.56
CA VAL A 86 -13.33 7.38 3.91
C VAL A 86 -13.81 8.62 4.64
N LYS A 87 -14.94 8.52 5.35
CA LYS A 87 -15.50 9.58 6.21
C LYS A 87 -14.58 9.86 7.40
N THR A 88 -13.67 10.78 7.20
CA THR A 88 -12.69 11.30 8.16
C THR A 88 -12.66 12.81 8.02
N ASP A 89 -11.91 13.50 8.87
CA ASP A 89 -11.70 14.95 8.74
C ASP A 89 -11.13 15.33 7.38
N MET A 90 -10.29 14.50 6.79
CA MET A 90 -9.73 14.70 5.45
C MET A 90 -10.73 14.35 4.35
N GLY A 91 -11.46 13.25 4.49
CA GLY A 91 -12.38 12.77 3.46
C GLY A 91 -13.69 13.53 3.39
N GLY A 92 -14.08 14.14 4.51
CA GLY A 92 -15.34 14.86 4.66
C GLY A 92 -16.57 13.96 4.80
N PRO A 93 -17.74 14.57 5.06
CA PRO A 93 -18.98 13.83 5.34
C PRO A 93 -19.58 13.13 4.11
N ASN A 94 -19.19 13.56 2.91
CA ASN A 94 -19.70 13.02 1.63
C ASN A 94 -18.90 11.80 1.14
N ALA A 95 -17.91 11.34 1.89
CA ALA A 95 -17.13 10.17 1.53
C ALA A 95 -18.00 8.89 1.49
N ASP A 96 -17.61 7.93 0.64
CA ASP A 96 -18.40 6.73 0.35
C ASP A 96 -18.36 5.70 1.48
N LEU A 97 -17.25 5.65 2.24
CA LEU A 97 -16.98 4.58 3.18
C LEU A 97 -16.97 5.06 4.63
N GLU A 98 -17.61 4.29 5.49
CA GLU A 98 -17.40 4.42 6.94
C GLU A 98 -15.99 3.92 7.33
N ILE A 99 -15.42 4.50 8.39
CA ILE A 99 -14.08 4.13 8.88
C ILE A 99 -13.98 2.62 9.15
N SER A 100 -14.99 2.07 9.84
CA SER A 100 -15.00 0.65 10.20
C SER A 100 -15.04 -0.28 8.98
N THR A 101 -15.73 0.11 7.92
CA THR A 101 -15.80 -0.65 6.65
C THR A 101 -14.45 -0.62 5.96
N SER A 102 -13.87 0.56 5.79
CA SER A 102 -12.56 0.72 5.16
C SER A 102 -11.47 -0.09 5.90
N VAL A 103 -11.41 0.02 7.23
CA VAL A 103 -10.41 -0.69 8.04
C VAL A 103 -10.56 -2.20 7.93
N LYS A 104 -11.77 -2.74 8.04
CA LYS A 104 -12.03 -4.19 7.91
C LYS A 104 -11.63 -4.70 6.52
N SER A 105 -11.99 -3.98 5.47
CA SER A 105 -11.68 -4.34 4.10
C SER A 105 -10.17 -4.29 3.83
N CYS A 106 -9.49 -3.20 4.22
CA CYS A 106 -8.04 -3.10 4.10
C CYS A 106 -7.32 -4.21 4.87
N TRP A 107 -7.77 -4.54 6.09
CA TRP A 107 -7.19 -5.62 6.86
C TRP A 107 -7.33 -6.98 6.17
N SER A 108 -8.52 -7.27 5.64
CA SER A 108 -8.77 -8.48 4.86
C SER A 108 -7.85 -8.56 3.65
N VAL A 109 -7.72 -7.47 2.89
CA VAL A 109 -6.81 -7.40 1.74
C VAL A 109 -5.38 -7.65 2.19
N ILE A 110 -4.86 -6.89 3.16
CA ILE A 110 -3.47 -6.97 3.63
C ILE A 110 -3.12 -8.40 4.07
N THR A 111 -4.00 -9.07 4.81
CA THR A 111 -3.74 -10.42 5.29
C THR A 111 -3.81 -11.50 4.23
N SER A 112 -4.43 -11.21 3.08
CA SER A 112 -4.54 -12.11 1.93
C SER A 112 -3.44 -11.91 0.87
N LEU A 113 -2.60 -10.86 1.00
CA LEU A 113 -1.57 -10.54 0.02
C LEU A 113 -0.51 -11.65 -0.08
N THR A 114 -0.12 -11.92 -1.30
CA THR A 114 0.93 -12.89 -1.64
C THR A 114 2.02 -12.22 -2.46
N GLU A 115 3.10 -12.93 -2.74
CA GLU A 115 4.20 -12.44 -3.57
C GLU A 115 3.73 -11.87 -4.92
N LYS A 116 2.63 -12.39 -5.48
CA LYS A 116 2.04 -11.88 -6.74
C LYS A 116 1.58 -10.44 -6.67
N SER A 117 1.26 -9.96 -5.48
CA SER A 117 0.81 -8.58 -5.23
C SER A 117 1.96 -7.64 -4.87
N ALA A 118 3.20 -8.13 -4.85
CA ALA A 118 4.36 -7.32 -4.49
C ALA A 118 4.56 -6.17 -5.47
N GLY A 119 4.83 -4.99 -4.93
CA GLY A 119 5.04 -3.76 -5.69
C GLY A 119 3.76 -3.13 -6.26
N GLN A 120 2.58 -3.69 -6.04
CA GLN A 120 1.32 -3.16 -6.58
C GLN A 120 0.63 -2.15 -5.65
N LEU A 121 -0.25 -1.33 -6.24
CA LEU A 121 -1.26 -0.55 -5.52
C LEU A 121 -2.59 -1.33 -5.56
N LEU A 122 -3.07 -1.71 -4.39
CA LEU A 122 -4.34 -2.43 -4.24
C LEU A 122 -5.39 -1.52 -3.64
N ASN A 123 -6.61 -1.70 -4.08
CA ASN A 123 -7.76 -1.03 -3.50
C ASN A 123 -8.24 -1.78 -2.24
N TYR A 124 -9.02 -1.13 -1.39
CA TYR A 124 -9.60 -1.71 -0.17
C TYR A 124 -10.46 -2.96 -0.43
N ASP A 125 -10.94 -3.17 -1.65
CA ASP A 125 -11.71 -4.34 -2.09
C ASP A 125 -10.83 -5.45 -2.72
N GLY A 126 -9.51 -5.27 -2.75
CA GLY A 126 -8.54 -6.21 -3.31
C GLY A 126 -8.29 -6.07 -4.81
N THR A 127 -8.98 -5.18 -5.50
CA THR A 127 -8.70 -4.91 -6.90
C THR A 127 -7.38 -4.18 -7.09
N VAL A 128 -6.66 -4.46 -8.18
CA VAL A 128 -5.43 -3.74 -8.52
C VAL A 128 -5.78 -2.39 -9.12
N ILE A 129 -5.15 -1.35 -8.62
CA ILE A 129 -5.23 0.00 -9.20
C ILE A 129 -4.00 0.18 -10.09
N PRO A 130 -4.17 0.50 -11.39
CA PRO A 130 -3.06 0.80 -12.28
C PRO A 130 -2.31 2.06 -11.82
N TRP A 131 -1.02 2.15 -12.20
CA TRP A 131 -0.16 3.30 -11.85
C TRP A 131 -0.51 4.63 -12.49
#